data_86cb3bf4dde6f4116afa52c763ce7cdd
#
_entry.id   86cb3bf4dde6f4116afa52c763ce7cdd
#
_cell.length_a   1.000
_cell.length_b   1.000
_cell.length_c   1.000
_cell.angle_alpha   90.00
_cell.angle_beta   90.00
_cell.angle_gamma   90.00
#
_symmetry.space_group_name_H-M   'P 1'
#
loop_
_entity.id
_entity.type
_entity.pdbx_description
1 polymer ?
#
loop_
_entity_poly.entity_id
_entity_poly.type
_entity_poly.pdbx_seq_one_letter_code
_entity_poly.pdbx_strand_id
1 'polypeptide(L)'
;MEKTAQWQAQILTAKNSDWMRSNEYQSAIILYPVLKALNSKEADTLKTAMNYAWSLGEEVNTKLDILKESPKYNSEPPFDMAFRYAEPSDRMLKMTRKKFNLDKIAGKGDDISRIKNLLYRVHDNIEHDGSNGLAPGARNLENTYESARRNSCGYNCRALAICLTETLLAVGISARYITCIPKGWETDSDCHVICIAWSKSLNKWVWVDPTFAAYVTDENGIMLHPGEVRYRLQHDLPLILNEEANWNNRVKQTADYYLKEYMAKNLYFLETNIWNQAEPEGESNHPQGKTVTLVPVGLTYPHANYNTSNEKWFWQAPVIK
;
A
#
# COMPACT_ATOMS: atom_id res chain seq x y z
N MET A 1 28.21 -4.66 -23.93
CA MET A 1 29.10 -3.84 -23.09
C MET A 1 28.68 -2.38 -23.05
N GLU A 2 28.40 -1.74 -24.18
CA GLU A 2 28.05 -0.32 -24.25
C GLU A 2 26.74 0.05 -23.46
N LYS A 3 25.66 -0.70 -23.65
CA LYS A 3 24.42 -0.51 -22.90
C LYS A 3 24.58 -0.74 -21.38
N THR A 4 25.38 -1.73 -20.98
CA THR A 4 25.64 -2.01 -19.56
C THR A 4 26.42 -0.87 -18.91
N ALA A 5 27.40 -0.30 -19.61
CA ALA A 5 28.12 0.89 -19.15
C ALA A 5 27.22 2.13 -19.08
N GLN A 6 26.33 2.28 -20.06
CA GLN A 6 25.34 3.36 -20.08
C GLN A 6 24.34 3.23 -18.91
N TRP A 7 23.81 2.05 -18.63
CA TRP A 7 22.95 1.79 -17.48
C TRP A 7 23.70 2.03 -16.17
N GLN A 8 24.96 1.59 -16.06
CA GLN A 8 25.78 1.83 -14.89
C GLN A 8 25.97 3.33 -14.63
N ALA A 9 26.25 4.11 -15.66
CA ALA A 9 26.38 5.57 -15.55
C ALA A 9 25.05 6.22 -15.15
N GLN A 10 23.92 5.76 -15.68
CA GLN A 10 22.59 6.26 -15.35
C GLN A 10 22.18 5.90 -13.92
N ILE A 11 22.45 4.66 -13.47
CA ILE A 11 22.20 4.24 -12.08
C ILE A 11 23.03 5.07 -11.10
N LEU A 12 24.33 5.30 -11.41
CA LEU A 12 25.22 6.05 -10.54
C LEU A 12 24.92 7.56 -10.51
N THR A 13 24.38 8.10 -11.59
CA THR A 13 24.07 9.55 -11.69
C THR A 13 22.64 9.90 -11.39
N ALA A 14 21.74 8.93 -11.28
CA ALA A 14 20.29 8.94 -11.02
C ALA A 14 19.62 10.32 -10.76
N LYS A 15 19.91 11.28 -11.64
CA LYS A 15 19.31 12.64 -11.57
C LYS A 15 18.00 12.75 -12.34
N ASN A 16 17.68 11.75 -13.17
CA ASN A 16 16.47 11.73 -13.99
C ASN A 16 15.41 10.83 -13.34
N SER A 17 14.45 11.46 -12.66
CA SER A 17 13.37 10.76 -11.96
C SER A 17 12.47 9.93 -12.91
N ASP A 18 12.32 10.33 -14.16
CA ASP A 18 11.46 9.64 -15.13
C ASP A 18 12.11 8.33 -15.61
N TRP A 19 13.42 8.35 -15.80
CA TRP A 19 14.15 7.14 -16.13
C TRP A 19 14.18 6.15 -14.95
N MET A 20 14.35 6.63 -13.71
CA MET A 20 14.28 5.77 -12.50
C MET A 20 12.94 5.06 -12.33
N ARG A 21 11.87 5.57 -12.94
CA ARG A 21 10.52 5.00 -12.94
C ARG A 21 10.25 4.12 -14.16
N SER A 22 11.14 4.11 -15.14
CA SER A 22 10.98 3.32 -16.34
C SER A 22 11.16 1.82 -16.06
N ASN A 23 10.50 0.98 -16.87
CA ASN A 23 10.72 -0.46 -16.85
C ASN A 23 12.18 -0.82 -17.13
N GLU A 24 12.88 0.01 -17.93
CA GLU A 24 14.30 -0.16 -18.24
C GLU A 24 15.18 0.01 -16.98
N TYR A 25 14.89 1.00 -16.13
CA TYR A 25 15.62 1.19 -14.87
C TYR A 25 15.37 0.04 -13.88
N GLN A 26 14.13 -0.37 -13.71
CA GLN A 26 13.79 -1.50 -12.83
C GLN A 26 14.46 -2.79 -13.30
N SER A 27 14.44 -3.04 -14.60
CA SER A 27 15.14 -4.16 -15.21
C SER A 27 16.66 -4.06 -15.04
N ALA A 28 17.22 -2.85 -15.15
CA ALA A 28 18.66 -2.62 -14.98
C ALA A 28 19.11 -2.85 -13.52
N ILE A 29 18.33 -2.44 -12.53
CA ILE A 29 18.65 -2.71 -11.10
C ILE A 29 18.67 -4.20 -10.82
N ILE A 30 17.67 -4.94 -11.31
CA ILE A 30 17.55 -6.39 -11.08
C ILE A 30 18.65 -7.15 -11.82
N LEU A 31 18.94 -6.77 -13.06
CA LEU A 31 19.86 -7.49 -13.93
C LEU A 31 21.32 -7.08 -13.75
N TYR A 32 21.58 -5.87 -13.28
CA TYR A 32 22.96 -5.37 -13.15
C TYR A 32 23.86 -6.26 -12.27
N PRO A 33 23.44 -6.71 -11.07
CA PRO A 33 24.25 -7.63 -10.28
C PRO A 33 24.50 -8.96 -10.97
N VAL A 34 23.49 -9.48 -11.71
CA VAL A 34 23.60 -10.72 -12.48
C VAL A 34 24.57 -10.55 -13.65
N LEU A 35 24.42 -9.48 -14.43
CA LEU A 35 25.30 -9.18 -15.57
C LEU A 35 26.75 -8.93 -15.13
N LYS A 36 26.95 -8.36 -13.93
CA LYS A 36 28.29 -8.13 -13.36
C LYS A 36 28.95 -9.43 -12.90
N ALA A 37 28.16 -10.41 -12.46
CA ALA A 37 28.65 -11.71 -12.00
C ALA A 37 28.95 -12.68 -13.16
N LEU A 38 28.38 -12.44 -14.34
CA LEU A 38 28.56 -13.29 -15.53
C LEU A 38 29.84 -12.90 -16.30
N ASN A 39 30.49 -13.88 -16.89
CA ASN A 39 31.51 -13.60 -17.90
C ASN A 39 30.86 -13.03 -19.19
N SER A 40 31.66 -12.44 -20.07
CA SER A 40 31.18 -11.76 -21.27
C SER A 40 30.28 -12.64 -22.16
N LYS A 41 30.60 -13.93 -22.29
CA LYS A 41 29.86 -14.87 -23.13
C LYS A 41 28.48 -15.21 -22.52
N GLU A 42 28.41 -15.39 -21.20
CA GLU A 42 27.16 -15.64 -20.48
C GLU A 42 26.25 -14.41 -20.50
N ALA A 43 26.82 -13.21 -20.34
CA ALA A 43 26.12 -11.96 -20.45
C ALA A 43 25.50 -11.73 -21.83
N ASP A 44 26.25 -12.04 -22.89
CA ASP A 44 25.76 -11.94 -24.28
C ASP A 44 24.70 -12.99 -24.59
N THR A 45 24.79 -14.19 -24.04
CA THR A 45 23.77 -15.23 -24.16
C THR A 45 22.46 -14.81 -23.48
N LEU A 46 22.54 -14.30 -22.24
CA LEU A 46 21.38 -13.80 -21.52
C LEU A 46 20.73 -12.63 -22.26
N LYS A 47 21.51 -11.67 -22.75
CA LYS A 47 21.04 -10.54 -23.53
C LYS A 47 20.35 -10.97 -24.84
N THR A 48 20.88 -11.97 -25.52
CA THR A 48 20.28 -12.54 -26.74
C THR A 48 18.93 -13.20 -26.40
N ALA A 49 18.85 -13.98 -25.32
CA ALA A 49 17.62 -14.61 -24.88
C ALA A 49 16.55 -13.58 -24.49
N MET A 50 16.94 -12.51 -23.81
CA MET A 50 16.00 -11.41 -23.45
C MET A 50 15.50 -10.66 -24.67
N ASN A 51 16.38 -10.34 -25.63
CA ASN A 51 15.99 -9.69 -26.88
C ASN A 51 15.09 -10.60 -27.72
N TYR A 52 15.32 -11.91 -27.70
CA TYR A 52 14.46 -12.88 -28.37
C TYR A 52 13.08 -12.97 -27.69
N ALA A 53 13.00 -13.06 -26.37
CA ALA A 53 11.75 -13.05 -25.65
C ALA A 53 10.94 -11.76 -25.92
N TRP A 54 11.61 -10.60 -25.99
CA TRP A 54 10.99 -9.34 -26.39
C TRP A 54 10.54 -9.29 -27.85
N SER A 55 11.29 -9.93 -28.77
CA SER A 55 10.96 -9.94 -30.19
C SER A 55 9.81 -10.89 -30.56
N LEU A 56 9.51 -11.87 -29.69
CA LEU A 56 8.42 -12.83 -29.91
C LEU A 56 7.05 -12.21 -29.78
N GLY A 57 6.96 -10.92 -29.33
CA GLY A 57 5.68 -10.22 -29.25
C GLY A 57 4.64 -10.96 -28.41
N GLU A 58 5.08 -11.82 -27.50
CA GLU A 58 4.19 -12.24 -26.45
C GLU A 58 3.76 -10.95 -25.75
N GLU A 59 2.49 -10.62 -25.85
CA GLU A 59 1.86 -9.62 -25.01
C GLU A 59 2.18 -10.01 -23.59
N VAL A 60 3.26 -9.43 -23.06
CA VAL A 60 3.55 -9.53 -21.63
C VAL A 60 2.39 -8.81 -20.98
N ASN A 61 1.42 -9.58 -20.47
CA ASN A 61 0.30 -9.03 -19.74
C ASN A 61 0.86 -8.07 -18.72
N THR A 62 0.62 -6.78 -18.91
CA THR A 62 1.03 -5.78 -17.94
C THR A 62 0.35 -6.06 -16.61
N LYS A 63 0.87 -5.51 -15.53
CA LYS A 63 0.24 -5.62 -14.21
C LYS A 63 -1.21 -5.15 -14.23
N LEU A 64 -1.49 -4.14 -15.06
CA LEU A 64 -2.83 -3.62 -15.29
C LEU A 64 -3.71 -4.62 -16.07
N ASP A 65 -3.18 -5.29 -17.09
CA ASP A 65 -3.93 -6.29 -17.85
C ASP A 65 -4.31 -7.49 -16.98
N ILE A 66 -3.39 -7.96 -16.14
CA ILE A 66 -3.68 -9.00 -15.13
C ILE A 66 -4.83 -8.58 -14.21
N LEU A 67 -4.88 -7.31 -13.81
CA LEU A 67 -5.97 -6.80 -12.98
C LEU A 67 -7.28 -6.69 -13.77
N LYS A 68 -7.24 -6.24 -15.04
CA LYS A 68 -8.41 -6.15 -15.93
C LYS A 68 -9.05 -7.51 -16.19
N GLU A 69 -8.23 -8.54 -16.34
CA GLU A 69 -8.69 -9.92 -16.56
C GLU A 69 -9.17 -10.62 -15.27
N SER A 70 -8.97 -10.01 -14.09
CA SER A 70 -9.37 -10.66 -12.84
C SER A 70 -10.90 -10.84 -12.77
N PRO A 71 -11.37 -11.98 -12.23
CA PRO A 71 -12.80 -12.18 -11.99
C PRO A 71 -13.37 -11.07 -11.10
N LYS A 72 -14.66 -10.79 -11.28
CA LYS A 72 -15.35 -9.78 -10.47
C LYS A 72 -15.52 -10.26 -9.03
N TYR A 73 -15.75 -9.35 -8.14
CA TYR A 73 -16.34 -9.63 -6.84
C TYR A 73 -17.85 -9.89 -7.03
N ASN A 74 -18.50 -10.38 -6.01
CA ASN A 74 -19.95 -10.61 -6.00
C ASN A 74 -20.58 -9.93 -4.76
N SER A 75 -21.84 -10.23 -4.52
CA SER A 75 -22.60 -9.76 -3.37
C SER A 75 -23.20 -10.94 -2.58
N GLU A 76 -22.44 -12.04 -2.45
CA GLU A 76 -22.86 -13.19 -1.66
C GLU A 76 -23.24 -12.79 -0.22
N PRO A 77 -23.99 -13.65 0.49
CA PRO A 77 -24.35 -13.35 1.88
C PRO A 77 -23.12 -12.97 2.71
N PRO A 78 -23.24 -11.98 3.59
CA PRO A 78 -22.14 -11.61 4.47
C PRO A 78 -21.80 -12.74 5.42
N PHE A 79 -20.56 -12.76 5.90
CA PHE A 79 -20.22 -13.57 7.07
C PHE A 79 -21.03 -13.13 8.27
N ASP A 80 -21.29 -14.06 9.18
CA ASP A 80 -21.90 -13.77 10.49
C ASP A 80 -20.90 -13.06 11.44
N MET A 81 -20.17 -12.08 10.90
CA MET A 81 -19.19 -11.26 11.59
C MET A 81 -19.28 -9.82 11.10
N ALA A 82 -18.94 -8.88 12.00
CA ALA A 82 -18.84 -7.47 11.68
C ALA A 82 -17.44 -6.94 11.99
N PHE A 83 -16.97 -5.98 11.22
CA PHE A 83 -15.75 -5.25 11.56
C PHE A 83 -15.95 -4.47 12.86
N ARG A 84 -14.94 -4.51 13.70
CA ARG A 84 -14.91 -3.79 14.98
C ARG A 84 -13.80 -2.75 14.95
N TYR A 85 -14.08 -1.62 15.57
CA TYR A 85 -13.16 -0.48 15.67
C TYR A 85 -13.10 -0.06 17.14
N ALA A 86 -11.88 0.13 17.65
CA ALA A 86 -11.68 0.65 19.00
C ALA A 86 -12.18 2.10 19.08
N GLU A 87 -12.84 2.39 20.18
CA GLU A 87 -13.34 3.73 20.47
C GLU A 87 -12.16 4.66 20.88
N PRO A 88 -12.25 5.98 20.61
CA PRO A 88 -11.24 6.93 21.06
C PRO A 88 -11.06 6.96 22.58
N SER A 89 -12.02 6.40 23.30
CA SER A 89 -12.00 6.24 24.77
C SER A 89 -11.11 5.08 25.22
N ASP A 90 -10.67 4.21 24.32
CA ASP A 90 -9.70 3.16 24.62
C ASP A 90 -8.44 3.74 25.28
N ARG A 91 -7.91 3.03 26.29
CA ARG A 91 -6.79 3.51 27.09
C ARG A 91 -5.55 3.78 26.24
N MET A 92 -5.21 2.87 25.35
CA MET A 92 -4.00 3.00 24.52
C MET A 92 -4.18 4.14 23.51
N LEU A 93 -5.33 4.20 22.84
CA LEU A 93 -5.63 5.30 21.91
C LEU A 93 -5.63 6.67 22.60
N LYS A 94 -6.14 6.77 23.83
CA LYS A 94 -6.04 8.01 24.63
C LYS A 94 -4.60 8.40 24.93
N MET A 95 -3.75 7.43 25.28
CA MET A 95 -2.34 7.68 25.55
C MET A 95 -1.63 8.14 24.27
N THR A 96 -1.80 7.45 23.14
CA THR A 96 -1.26 7.83 21.85
C THR A 96 -1.73 9.23 21.43
N ARG A 97 -3.04 9.50 21.52
CA ARG A 97 -3.62 10.81 21.20
C ARG A 97 -2.97 11.96 21.98
N LYS A 98 -2.79 11.77 23.30
CA LYS A 98 -2.16 12.76 24.18
C LYS A 98 -0.65 12.89 23.90
N LYS A 99 0.07 11.78 23.82
CA LYS A 99 1.54 11.76 23.63
C LYS A 99 1.94 12.48 22.35
N PHE A 100 1.24 12.24 21.26
CA PHE A 100 1.55 12.82 19.95
C PHE A 100 0.77 14.10 19.64
N ASN A 101 -0.05 14.60 20.58
CA ASN A 101 -0.88 15.81 20.40
C ASN A 101 -1.73 15.78 19.12
N LEU A 102 -2.35 14.62 18.86
CA LEU A 102 -3.01 14.32 17.58
C LEU A 102 -4.17 15.26 17.26
N ASP A 103 -4.88 15.80 18.25
CA ASP A 103 -5.95 16.78 18.02
C ASP A 103 -5.44 18.06 17.37
N LYS A 104 -4.28 18.54 17.82
CA LYS A 104 -3.65 19.72 17.22
C LYS A 104 -3.21 19.45 15.80
N ILE A 105 -2.65 18.27 15.53
CA ILE A 105 -2.19 17.86 14.20
C ILE A 105 -3.40 17.69 13.26
N ALA A 106 -4.41 16.96 13.68
CA ALA A 106 -5.64 16.80 12.91
C ALA A 106 -6.29 18.14 12.57
N GLY A 107 -6.24 19.11 13.49
CA GLY A 107 -6.81 20.42 13.29
C GLY A 107 -8.33 20.44 13.50
N LYS A 108 -8.95 21.58 13.14
CA LYS A 108 -10.38 21.85 13.30
C LYS A 108 -11.16 21.85 11.98
N GLY A 109 -10.54 21.43 10.88
CA GLY A 109 -11.17 21.33 9.57
C GLY A 109 -12.21 20.20 9.50
N ASP A 110 -12.74 19.98 8.30
CA ASP A 110 -13.60 18.84 8.01
C ASP A 110 -12.85 17.50 8.18
N ASP A 111 -13.56 16.40 8.07
CA ASP A 111 -12.99 15.06 8.26
C ASP A 111 -11.93 14.73 7.20
N ILE A 112 -12.10 15.19 5.95
CA ILE A 112 -11.11 14.99 4.88
C ILE A 112 -9.81 15.74 5.19
N SER A 113 -9.89 16.99 5.63
CA SER A 113 -8.72 17.78 6.04
C SER A 113 -7.98 17.12 7.20
N ARG A 114 -8.75 16.62 8.20
CA ARG A 114 -8.19 15.92 9.35
C ARG A 114 -7.50 14.61 8.97
N ILE A 115 -8.10 13.83 8.08
CA ILE A 115 -7.52 12.59 7.54
C ILE A 115 -6.20 12.90 6.83
N LYS A 116 -6.17 13.90 5.95
CA LYS A 116 -4.96 14.32 5.22
C LYS A 116 -3.85 14.80 6.15
N ASN A 117 -4.17 15.63 7.14
CA ASN A 117 -3.19 16.12 8.11
C ASN A 117 -2.51 14.97 8.88
N LEU A 118 -3.27 13.93 9.24
CA LEU A 118 -2.75 12.76 9.93
C LEU A 118 -1.97 11.83 9.00
N LEU A 119 -2.37 11.71 7.73
CA LEU A 119 -1.60 11.02 6.69
C LEU A 119 -0.20 11.62 6.57
N TYR A 120 -0.10 12.92 6.34
CA TYR A 120 1.18 13.62 6.20
C TYR A 120 2.00 13.55 7.49
N ARG A 121 1.34 13.60 8.66
CA ARG A 121 2.04 13.43 9.94
C ARG A 121 2.79 12.11 10.04
N VAL A 122 2.20 11.00 9.63
CA VAL A 122 2.85 9.69 9.66
C VAL A 122 3.96 9.64 8.62
N HIS A 123 3.65 10.00 7.37
CA HIS A 123 4.60 10.01 6.26
C HIS A 123 5.87 10.81 6.55
N ASP A 124 5.72 12.04 7.08
CA ASP A 124 6.86 12.95 7.30
C ASP A 124 7.74 12.57 8.49
N ASN A 125 7.26 11.68 9.35
CA ASN A 125 7.97 11.37 10.60
C ASN A 125 8.50 9.95 10.72
N ILE A 126 8.09 9.05 9.81
CA ILE A 126 8.58 7.67 9.76
C ILE A 126 8.94 7.37 8.30
N GLU A 127 10.23 7.25 8.01
CA GLU A 127 10.67 6.89 6.66
C GLU A 127 10.22 5.47 6.30
N HIS A 128 9.88 5.27 5.04
CA HIS A 128 9.62 3.94 4.50
C HIS A 128 10.94 3.27 4.11
N ASP A 129 11.11 2.03 4.55
CA ASP A 129 12.16 1.13 4.09
C ASP A 129 11.57 -0.29 3.94
N GLY A 130 11.33 -0.71 2.71
CA GLY A 130 10.76 -2.03 2.41
C GLY A 130 11.66 -3.20 2.81
N SER A 131 12.96 -2.98 2.99
CA SER A 131 13.92 -4.00 3.43
C SER A 131 13.88 -4.24 4.93
N ASN A 132 13.42 -3.25 5.70
CA ASN A 132 13.15 -3.38 7.12
C ASN A 132 11.71 -3.84 7.35
N GLY A 133 11.52 -4.83 8.19
CA GLY A 133 10.19 -5.30 8.58
C GLY A 133 9.43 -4.32 9.46
N LEU A 134 8.81 -4.84 10.51
CA LEU A 134 8.18 -4.07 11.58
C LEU A 134 9.22 -3.71 12.66
N ALA A 135 9.00 -2.61 13.38
CA ALA A 135 9.81 -2.28 14.53
C ALA A 135 9.79 -3.40 15.56
N PRO A 136 10.93 -3.77 16.16
CA PRO A 136 10.95 -4.78 17.23
C PRO A 136 10.08 -4.36 18.43
N GLY A 137 9.34 -5.29 19.01
CA GLY A 137 8.44 -5.05 20.15
C GLY A 137 7.00 -4.78 19.72
N ALA A 138 6.35 -3.83 20.37
CA ALA A 138 4.95 -3.51 20.14
C ALA A 138 4.71 -2.92 18.74
N ARG A 139 3.67 -3.39 18.05
CA ARG A 139 3.31 -2.94 16.69
C ARG A 139 2.34 -1.77 16.76
N ASN A 140 2.83 -0.63 17.22
CA ASN A 140 2.05 0.59 17.41
C ASN A 140 2.83 1.83 17.00
N LEU A 141 2.15 2.99 16.98
CA LEU A 141 2.74 4.26 16.59
C LEU A 141 3.92 4.64 17.49
N GLU A 142 3.77 4.51 18.82
CA GLU A 142 4.78 4.93 19.77
C GLU A 142 6.09 4.17 19.56
N ASN A 143 6.03 2.84 19.57
CA ASN A 143 7.22 2.02 19.43
C ASN A 143 7.88 2.19 18.05
N THR A 144 7.08 2.23 16.98
CA THR A 144 7.60 2.42 15.62
C THR A 144 8.30 3.76 15.48
N TYR A 145 7.67 4.85 15.94
CA TYR A 145 8.21 6.19 15.87
C TYR A 145 9.52 6.33 16.70
N GLU A 146 9.52 5.85 17.95
CA GLU A 146 10.69 5.94 18.80
C GLU A 146 11.84 5.06 18.31
N SER A 147 11.52 3.87 17.79
CA SER A 147 12.51 2.97 17.22
C SER A 147 13.13 3.54 15.94
N ALA A 148 12.33 4.13 15.05
CA ALA A 148 12.82 4.81 13.85
C ALA A 148 13.81 5.93 14.20
N ARG A 149 13.48 6.75 15.18
CA ARG A 149 14.36 7.84 15.65
C ARG A 149 15.62 7.35 16.32
N ARG A 150 15.51 6.35 17.18
CA ARG A 150 16.65 5.80 17.93
C ARG A 150 17.68 5.15 17.02
N ASN A 151 17.18 4.43 16.00
CA ASN A 151 18.02 3.65 15.09
C ASN A 151 18.33 4.39 13.78
N SER A 152 17.78 5.59 13.57
CA SER A 152 17.89 6.36 12.33
C SER A 152 17.55 5.51 11.09
N CYS A 153 16.44 4.75 11.15
CA CYS A 153 16.01 3.85 10.08
C CYS A 153 14.51 4.01 9.76
N GLY A 154 14.14 3.58 8.56
CA GLY A 154 12.75 3.45 8.14
C GLY A 154 12.19 2.06 8.45
N TYR A 155 10.89 1.88 8.22
CA TYR A 155 10.16 0.61 8.34
C TYR A 155 9.29 0.37 7.11
N ASN A 156 8.79 -0.84 6.93
CA ASN A 156 8.00 -1.20 5.76
C ASN A 156 6.61 -0.53 5.74
N CYS A 157 5.91 -0.64 4.61
CA CYS A 157 4.58 -0.07 4.40
C CYS A 157 3.56 -0.52 5.47
N ARG A 158 3.66 -1.77 5.96
CA ARG A 158 2.78 -2.31 7.01
C ARG A 158 2.94 -1.56 8.34
N ALA A 159 4.18 -1.25 8.73
CA ALA A 159 4.44 -0.47 9.94
C ALA A 159 3.82 0.93 9.85
N LEU A 160 3.98 1.61 8.70
CA LEU A 160 3.42 2.93 8.49
C LEU A 160 1.89 2.89 8.48
N ALA A 161 1.30 1.87 7.85
CA ALA A 161 -0.16 1.70 7.80
C ALA A 161 -0.77 1.40 9.17
N ILE A 162 -0.11 0.60 10.02
CA ILE A 162 -0.50 0.40 11.42
C ILE A 162 -0.48 1.72 12.17
N CYS A 163 0.61 2.50 12.04
CA CYS A 163 0.74 3.81 12.68
C CYS A 163 -0.37 4.78 12.27
N LEU A 164 -0.71 4.84 10.99
CA LEU A 164 -1.78 5.71 10.50
C LEU A 164 -3.15 5.24 10.99
N THR A 165 -3.42 3.94 10.97
CA THR A 165 -4.67 3.37 11.48
C THR A 165 -4.88 3.74 12.95
N GLU A 166 -3.86 3.54 13.81
CA GLU A 166 -3.92 3.90 15.22
C GLU A 166 -4.12 5.41 15.41
N THR A 167 -3.41 6.23 14.64
CA THR A 167 -3.52 7.70 14.66
C THR A 167 -4.96 8.16 14.35
N LEU A 168 -5.59 7.58 13.33
CA LEU A 168 -6.96 7.91 12.92
C LEU A 168 -7.98 7.46 13.99
N LEU A 169 -7.87 6.23 14.49
CA LEU A 169 -8.72 5.71 15.55
C LEU A 169 -8.63 6.57 16.82
N ALA A 170 -7.43 7.00 17.18
CA ALA A 170 -7.20 7.82 18.38
C ALA A 170 -7.95 9.16 18.35
N VAL A 171 -8.21 9.73 17.18
CA VAL A 171 -9.00 10.98 17.04
C VAL A 171 -10.47 10.74 16.66
N GLY A 172 -10.93 9.49 16.70
CA GLY A 172 -12.32 9.13 16.46
C GLY A 172 -12.72 8.98 14.99
N ILE A 173 -11.75 8.72 14.12
CA ILE A 173 -11.97 8.38 12.71
C ILE A 173 -11.82 6.88 12.58
N SER A 174 -12.90 6.16 12.23
CA SER A 174 -12.82 4.72 11.97
C SER A 174 -11.84 4.47 10.82
N ALA A 175 -10.89 3.58 11.05
CA ALA A 175 -9.85 3.27 10.08
C ALA A 175 -9.40 1.81 10.19
N ARG A 176 -8.87 1.28 9.09
CA ARG A 176 -8.19 -0.01 9.03
C ARG A 176 -7.15 0.00 7.94
N TYR A 177 -6.10 -0.78 8.11
CA TYR A 177 -5.17 -1.00 7.01
C TYR A 177 -5.62 -2.14 6.11
N ILE A 178 -5.23 -2.07 4.85
CA ILE A 178 -5.50 -3.06 3.82
C ILE A 178 -4.16 -3.55 3.27
N THR A 179 -3.88 -4.83 3.42
CA THR A 179 -2.79 -5.49 2.70
C THR A 179 -3.25 -5.77 1.28
N CYS A 180 -2.63 -5.13 0.33
CA CYS A 180 -2.88 -5.27 -1.10
C CYS A 180 -1.90 -6.31 -1.65
N ILE A 181 -2.42 -7.42 -2.20
CA ILE A 181 -1.65 -8.64 -2.49
C ILE A 181 -1.75 -8.93 -3.99
N PRO A 182 -0.61 -9.23 -4.67
CA PRO A 182 -0.59 -9.54 -6.09
C PRO A 182 -1.20 -10.92 -6.39
N LYS A 183 -1.62 -11.13 -7.64
CA LYS A 183 -2.09 -12.44 -8.13
C LYS A 183 -1.03 -13.53 -7.93
N GLY A 184 0.20 -13.22 -8.27
CA GLY A 184 1.35 -14.14 -8.19
C GLY A 184 2.07 -14.13 -6.84
N TRP A 185 1.36 -13.97 -5.73
CA TRP A 185 1.92 -13.87 -4.37
C TRP A 185 2.89 -15.00 -3.99
N GLU A 186 2.79 -16.18 -4.62
CA GLU A 186 3.69 -17.32 -4.38
C GLU A 186 5.13 -17.04 -4.84
N THR A 187 5.29 -16.21 -5.85
CA THR A 187 6.60 -15.86 -6.45
C THR A 187 6.94 -14.37 -6.33
N ASP A 188 5.95 -13.53 -6.06
CA ASP A 188 6.11 -12.09 -5.86
C ASP A 188 5.72 -11.73 -4.42
N SER A 189 6.71 -11.63 -3.56
CA SER A 189 6.52 -11.26 -2.15
C SER A 189 6.32 -9.75 -1.92
N ASP A 190 6.45 -8.93 -2.98
CA ASP A 190 6.26 -7.48 -2.90
C ASP A 190 4.77 -7.13 -2.92
N CYS A 191 4.15 -7.18 -1.75
CA CYS A 191 2.82 -6.65 -1.48
C CYS A 191 2.89 -5.21 -0.98
N HIS A 192 1.76 -4.51 -0.97
CA HIS A 192 1.70 -3.16 -0.40
C HIS A 192 0.62 -3.05 0.67
N VAL A 193 0.84 -2.17 1.65
CA VAL A 193 -0.14 -1.95 2.72
C VAL A 193 -0.51 -0.47 2.79
N ILE A 194 -1.80 -0.20 2.63
CA ILE A 194 -2.39 1.14 2.72
C ILE A 194 -3.36 1.22 3.89
N CYS A 195 -3.89 2.40 4.17
CA CYS A 195 -5.02 2.59 5.07
C CYS A 195 -6.29 3.00 4.31
N ILE A 196 -7.43 2.70 4.92
CA ILE A 196 -8.68 3.35 4.61
C ILE A 196 -9.22 4.05 5.86
N ALA A 197 -9.77 5.23 5.67
CA ALA A 197 -10.41 6.03 6.70
C ALA A 197 -11.88 6.27 6.34
N TRP A 198 -12.76 6.25 7.33
CA TRP A 198 -14.18 6.55 7.10
C TRP A 198 -14.40 8.06 7.04
N SER A 199 -14.78 8.56 5.90
CA SER A 199 -15.24 9.94 5.75
C SER A 199 -16.74 10.03 6.05
N LYS A 200 -17.09 10.79 7.08
CA LYS A 200 -18.48 11.07 7.42
C LYS A 200 -19.14 11.99 6.40
N SER A 201 -18.40 12.98 5.89
CA SER A 201 -18.91 13.94 4.90
C SER A 201 -19.20 13.27 3.55
N LEU A 202 -18.39 12.30 3.14
CA LEU A 202 -18.59 11.52 1.92
C LEU A 202 -19.44 10.27 2.15
N ASN A 203 -19.69 9.89 3.41
CA ASN A 203 -20.37 8.66 3.79
C ASN A 203 -19.75 7.40 3.14
N LYS A 204 -18.42 7.33 3.10
CA LYS A 204 -17.68 6.23 2.49
C LYS A 204 -16.26 6.10 3.04
N TRP A 205 -15.63 4.97 2.76
CA TRP A 205 -14.20 4.79 2.97
C TRP A 205 -13.42 5.61 1.94
N VAL A 206 -12.26 6.11 2.34
CA VAL A 206 -11.30 6.79 1.47
C VAL A 206 -9.92 6.16 1.61
N TRP A 207 -9.22 6.04 0.48
CA TRP A 207 -7.84 5.55 0.40
C TRP A 207 -6.86 6.58 0.94
N VAL A 208 -5.97 6.17 1.82
CA VAL A 208 -4.83 6.96 2.30
C VAL A 208 -3.61 6.07 2.48
N ASP A 209 -2.51 6.43 1.86
CA ASP A 209 -1.27 5.65 1.84
C ASP A 209 -0.13 6.42 2.51
N PRO A 210 0.27 6.05 3.72
CA PRO A 210 1.34 6.75 4.43
C PRO A 210 2.73 6.52 3.86
N THR A 211 2.94 5.49 3.05
CA THR A 211 4.22 5.25 2.38
C THR A 211 4.55 6.31 1.35
N PHE A 212 3.51 6.74 0.62
CA PHE A 212 3.66 7.68 -0.49
C PHE A 212 2.96 9.02 -0.25
N ALA A 213 2.48 9.31 0.95
CA ALA A 213 1.63 10.48 1.21
C ALA A 213 0.48 10.58 0.19
N ALA A 214 -0.06 9.43 -0.23
CA ALA A 214 -0.93 9.34 -1.39
C ALA A 214 -2.40 9.14 -1.02
N TYR A 215 -3.27 9.81 -1.78
CA TYR A 215 -4.69 9.51 -1.89
C TYR A 215 -5.13 9.67 -3.34
N VAL A 216 -6.25 9.06 -3.69
CA VAL A 216 -6.74 9.02 -5.06
C VAL A 216 -8.13 9.64 -5.13
N THR A 217 -8.38 10.46 -6.14
CA THR A 217 -9.69 11.06 -6.41
C THR A 217 -10.18 10.69 -7.80
N ASP A 218 -11.48 10.87 -8.00
CA ASP A 218 -12.06 10.92 -9.35
C ASP A 218 -11.82 12.30 -10.01
N GLU A 219 -12.37 12.48 -11.21
CA GLU A 219 -12.33 13.72 -11.99
C GLU A 219 -13.03 14.92 -11.34
N ASN A 220 -13.88 14.67 -10.35
CA ASN A 220 -14.59 15.69 -9.57
C ASN A 220 -13.87 16.02 -8.25
N GLY A 221 -12.72 15.43 -7.99
CA GLY A 221 -11.97 15.62 -6.75
C GLY A 221 -12.51 14.84 -5.56
N ILE A 222 -13.40 13.87 -5.77
CA ILE A 222 -13.96 13.04 -4.71
C ILE A 222 -13.00 11.89 -4.41
N MET A 223 -12.57 11.77 -3.14
CA MET A 223 -11.68 10.69 -2.72
C MET A 223 -12.34 9.31 -2.90
N LEU A 224 -11.56 8.38 -3.38
CA LEU A 224 -11.97 7.01 -3.73
C LEU A 224 -11.49 6.00 -2.67
N HIS A 225 -12.19 4.87 -2.55
CA HIS A 225 -11.72 3.71 -1.79
C HIS A 225 -11.06 2.66 -2.71
N PRO A 226 -10.32 1.67 -2.19
CA PRO A 226 -9.56 0.74 -3.01
C PRO A 226 -10.39 -0.03 -4.05
N GLY A 227 -11.62 -0.39 -3.72
CA GLY A 227 -12.52 -1.07 -4.66
C GLY A 227 -12.91 -0.17 -5.84
N GLU A 228 -13.16 1.13 -5.60
CA GLU A 228 -13.44 2.09 -6.68
C GLU A 228 -12.20 2.35 -7.54
N VAL A 229 -11.02 2.45 -6.92
CA VAL A 229 -9.75 2.58 -7.67
C VAL A 229 -9.52 1.35 -8.55
N ARG A 230 -9.69 0.14 -7.98
CA ARG A 230 -9.61 -1.11 -8.73
C ARG A 230 -10.58 -1.14 -9.91
N TYR A 231 -11.85 -0.82 -9.67
CA TYR A 231 -12.88 -0.76 -10.70
C TYR A 231 -12.51 0.22 -11.83
N ARG A 232 -12.05 1.43 -11.47
CA ARG A 232 -11.65 2.45 -12.44
C ARG A 232 -10.43 2.04 -13.24
N LEU A 233 -9.43 1.38 -12.64
CA LEU A 233 -8.30 0.79 -13.35
C LEU A 233 -8.75 -0.28 -14.36
N GLN A 234 -9.69 -1.15 -13.98
CA GLN A 234 -10.22 -2.19 -14.85
C GLN A 234 -11.01 -1.65 -16.05
N HIS A 235 -11.58 -0.45 -15.95
CA HIS A 235 -12.45 0.16 -16.95
C HIS A 235 -11.86 1.41 -17.60
N ASP A 236 -10.57 1.69 -17.41
CA ASP A 236 -9.87 2.86 -17.95
C ASP A 236 -10.56 4.20 -17.61
N LEU A 237 -11.17 4.27 -16.42
CA LEU A 237 -11.81 5.49 -15.95
C LEU A 237 -10.77 6.43 -15.28
N PRO A 238 -11.01 7.77 -15.30
CA PRO A 238 -10.07 8.74 -14.76
C PRO A 238 -9.73 8.48 -13.28
N LEU A 239 -8.46 8.55 -12.95
CA LEU A 239 -7.91 8.49 -11.60
C LEU A 239 -6.89 9.61 -11.41
N ILE A 240 -7.05 10.39 -10.37
CA ILE A 240 -6.16 11.52 -10.07
C ILE A 240 -5.43 11.24 -8.76
N LEU A 241 -4.12 11.12 -8.84
CA LEU A 241 -3.23 11.05 -7.69
C LEU A 241 -2.96 12.48 -7.18
N ASN A 242 -2.98 12.69 -5.88
CA ASN A 242 -2.66 14.00 -5.31
C ASN A 242 -1.23 14.47 -5.68
N GLU A 243 -1.07 15.76 -5.84
CA GLU A 243 0.19 16.37 -6.30
C GLU A 243 1.35 16.18 -5.32
N GLU A 244 1.05 16.09 -4.03
CA GLU A 244 2.04 15.92 -2.95
C GLU A 244 2.53 14.48 -2.81
N ALA A 245 1.94 13.52 -3.55
CA ALA A 245 2.33 12.11 -3.43
C ALA A 245 3.82 11.91 -3.75
N ASN A 246 4.53 11.36 -2.77
CA ASN A 246 5.98 11.18 -2.87
C ASN A 246 6.45 10.03 -1.97
N TRP A 247 7.64 9.49 -2.24
CA TRP A 247 8.33 8.53 -1.39
C TRP A 247 9.39 9.25 -0.54
N ASN A 248 9.22 9.19 0.79
CA ASN A 248 10.17 9.72 1.78
C ASN A 248 10.55 11.20 1.56
N ASN A 249 9.65 12.04 1.09
CA ASN A 249 9.91 13.43 0.74
C ASN A 249 11.07 13.63 -0.26
N ARG A 250 11.38 12.60 -1.06
CA ARG A 250 12.51 12.58 -2.01
C ARG A 250 12.09 12.34 -3.44
N VAL A 251 11.14 11.44 -3.67
CA VAL A 251 10.77 11.00 -5.02
C VAL A 251 9.29 11.19 -5.24
N LYS A 252 8.93 12.21 -6.02
CA LYS A 252 7.53 12.47 -6.41
C LYS A 252 6.96 11.26 -7.17
N GLN A 253 5.72 10.90 -6.86
CA GLN A 253 5.02 9.84 -7.56
C GLN A 253 4.24 10.38 -8.76
N THR A 254 4.09 9.55 -9.78
CA THR A 254 3.17 9.80 -10.90
C THR A 254 2.00 8.84 -10.82
N ALA A 255 0.84 9.27 -11.35
CA ALA A 255 -0.35 8.39 -11.40
C ALA A 255 -0.07 7.11 -12.22
N ASP A 256 0.67 7.23 -13.32
CA ASP A 256 1.01 6.07 -14.15
C ASP A 256 1.84 5.03 -13.38
N TYR A 257 2.93 5.46 -12.72
CA TYR A 257 3.73 4.53 -11.94
C TYR A 257 2.97 3.99 -10.73
N TYR A 258 2.45 4.90 -9.87
CA TYR A 258 1.83 4.48 -8.62
C TYR A 258 0.57 3.63 -8.83
N LEU A 259 -0.31 4.03 -9.75
CA LEU A 259 -1.59 3.35 -9.95
C LEU A 259 -1.51 2.18 -10.94
N LYS A 260 -0.91 2.40 -12.14
CA LYS A 260 -0.95 1.41 -13.22
C LYS A 260 0.15 0.36 -13.14
N GLU A 261 1.33 0.75 -12.61
CA GLU A 261 2.45 -0.19 -12.46
C GLU A 261 2.49 -0.83 -11.07
N TYR A 262 2.46 -0.02 -10.00
CA TYR A 262 2.66 -0.53 -8.66
C TYR A 262 1.37 -1.05 -8.02
N MET A 263 0.32 -0.23 -7.95
CA MET A 263 -0.91 -0.61 -7.26
C MET A 263 -1.79 -1.55 -8.09
N ALA A 264 -1.81 -1.46 -9.42
CA ALA A 264 -2.53 -2.41 -10.26
C ALA A 264 -2.11 -3.86 -9.98
N LYS A 265 -0.81 -4.11 -9.78
CA LYS A 265 -0.30 -5.41 -9.35
C LYS A 265 -0.89 -5.84 -8.00
N ASN A 266 -0.94 -4.92 -7.06
CA ASN A 266 -1.24 -5.17 -5.66
C ASN A 266 -2.74 -5.12 -5.32
N LEU A 267 -3.61 -4.75 -6.25
CA LEU A 267 -5.07 -4.68 -6.03
C LEU A 267 -5.81 -5.98 -6.40
N TYR A 268 -5.11 -7.13 -6.44
CA TYR A 268 -5.73 -8.38 -6.84
C TYR A 268 -6.49 -9.04 -5.68
N PHE A 269 -5.87 -9.16 -4.50
CA PHE A 269 -6.49 -9.58 -3.25
C PHE A 269 -6.33 -8.48 -2.21
N LEU A 270 -7.32 -8.31 -1.34
CA LEU A 270 -7.33 -7.24 -0.33
C LEU A 270 -7.60 -7.84 1.04
N GLU A 271 -6.60 -7.84 1.92
CA GLU A 271 -6.71 -8.40 3.26
C GLU A 271 -6.78 -7.32 4.33
N THR A 272 -7.59 -7.52 5.36
CA THR A 272 -7.69 -6.63 6.51
C THR A 272 -8.02 -7.38 7.80
N ASN A 273 -7.74 -6.76 8.94
CA ASN A 273 -8.16 -7.27 10.24
C ASN A 273 -9.66 -7.06 10.47
N ILE A 274 -10.30 -8.03 11.13
CA ILE A 274 -11.69 -7.90 11.58
C ILE A 274 -11.78 -6.94 12.78
N TRP A 275 -10.76 -6.95 13.66
CA TRP A 275 -10.68 -6.03 14.79
C TRP A 275 -9.58 -5.00 14.57
N ASN A 276 -9.97 -3.73 14.56
CA ASN A 276 -9.10 -2.58 14.32
C ASN A 276 -8.96 -1.76 15.60
N GLN A 277 -7.78 -1.77 16.19
CA GLN A 277 -7.46 -1.20 17.50
C GLN A 277 -6.00 -0.74 17.55
N ALA A 278 -5.57 -0.16 18.69
CA ALA A 278 -4.15 -0.04 18.96
C ALA A 278 -3.51 -1.43 19.01
N GLU A 279 -2.32 -1.56 18.46
CA GLU A 279 -1.63 -2.85 18.36
C GLU A 279 -2.48 -3.97 17.72
N PRO A 280 -3.01 -3.77 16.51
CA PRO A 280 -3.96 -4.71 15.90
C PRO A 280 -3.35 -6.10 15.66
N GLU A 281 -2.04 -6.19 15.63
CA GLU A 281 -1.30 -7.44 15.43
C GLU A 281 -0.64 -7.96 16.71
N GLY A 282 -0.71 -7.21 17.80
CA GLY A 282 -0.02 -7.54 19.04
C GLY A 282 1.50 -7.53 18.88
N GLU A 283 2.19 -8.28 19.73
CA GLU A 283 3.62 -8.56 19.57
C GLU A 283 3.86 -9.64 18.52
N SER A 284 5.06 -9.69 17.98
CA SER A 284 5.43 -10.60 16.88
C SER A 284 5.13 -12.07 17.13
N ASN A 285 5.05 -12.50 18.38
CA ASN A 285 4.79 -13.89 18.77
C ASN A 285 3.33 -14.15 19.18
N HIS A 286 2.49 -13.12 19.22
CA HIS A 286 1.10 -13.22 19.62
C HIS A 286 0.23 -12.43 18.62
N PRO A 287 0.08 -12.95 17.39
CA PRO A 287 -0.76 -12.28 16.39
C PRO A 287 -2.19 -12.24 16.94
N GLN A 288 -2.61 -11.05 17.34
CA GLN A 288 -3.99 -10.81 17.74
C GLN A 288 -4.79 -10.45 16.50
N GLY A 289 -5.85 -11.17 16.32
CA GLY A 289 -6.83 -10.81 15.31
C GLY A 289 -6.90 -11.80 14.17
N LYS A 290 -8.12 -11.95 13.71
CA LYS A 290 -8.45 -12.72 12.52
C LYS A 290 -8.48 -11.77 11.33
N THR A 291 -7.94 -12.23 10.22
CA THR A 291 -7.98 -11.51 8.94
C THR A 291 -9.06 -12.05 8.04
N VAL A 292 -9.56 -11.19 7.18
CA VAL A 292 -10.42 -11.56 6.06
C VAL A 292 -9.85 -10.98 4.77
N THR A 293 -9.80 -11.81 3.74
CA THR A 293 -9.34 -11.40 2.41
C THR A 293 -10.51 -11.35 1.45
N LEU A 294 -10.69 -10.20 0.81
CA LEU A 294 -11.56 -10.04 -0.34
C LEU A 294 -10.84 -10.63 -1.56
N VAL A 295 -11.44 -11.66 -2.13
CA VAL A 295 -10.91 -12.40 -3.28
C VAL A 295 -11.88 -12.34 -4.45
N PRO A 296 -11.40 -12.30 -5.71
CA PRO A 296 -12.29 -12.46 -6.88
C PRO A 296 -13.01 -13.79 -6.84
N VAL A 297 -14.21 -13.85 -7.45
CA VAL A 297 -15.04 -15.07 -7.48
C VAL A 297 -14.24 -16.27 -8.00
N GLY A 298 -14.36 -17.40 -7.31
CA GLY A 298 -13.67 -18.64 -7.65
C GLY A 298 -12.23 -18.76 -7.19
N LEU A 299 -11.69 -17.73 -6.52
CA LEU A 299 -10.32 -17.72 -5.98
C LEU A 299 -10.31 -17.77 -4.45
N THR A 300 -9.18 -18.20 -3.92
CA THR A 300 -8.89 -18.23 -2.47
C THR A 300 -7.47 -17.71 -2.21
N TYR A 301 -7.28 -17.07 -1.07
CA TYR A 301 -5.97 -16.73 -0.55
C TYR A 301 -5.70 -17.59 0.70
N PRO A 302 -4.75 -18.53 0.65
CA PRO A 302 -4.62 -19.58 1.67
C PRO A 302 -4.09 -19.08 3.02
N HIS A 303 -3.46 -17.91 3.05
CA HIS A 303 -2.89 -17.35 4.29
C HIS A 303 -3.90 -16.56 5.13
N ALA A 304 -5.08 -16.27 4.59
CA ALA A 304 -6.15 -15.60 5.32
C ALA A 304 -6.85 -16.56 6.29
N ASN A 305 -7.35 -16.05 7.42
CA ASN A 305 -8.25 -16.81 8.27
C ASN A 305 -9.61 -17.03 7.58
N TYR A 306 -10.05 -16.06 6.79
CA TYR A 306 -11.30 -16.11 6.04
C TYR A 306 -11.11 -15.50 4.65
N ASN A 307 -11.82 -16.07 3.65
CA ASN A 307 -11.94 -15.50 2.33
C ASN A 307 -13.39 -15.10 2.07
N THR A 308 -13.61 -14.01 1.35
CA THR A 308 -14.91 -13.60 0.86
C THR A 308 -14.78 -12.98 -0.52
N SER A 309 -15.75 -13.20 -1.40
CA SER A 309 -15.91 -12.41 -2.62
C SER A 309 -16.97 -11.31 -2.50
N ASN A 310 -17.62 -11.20 -1.33
CA ASN A 310 -18.65 -10.20 -1.09
C ASN A 310 -18.03 -8.82 -0.80
N GLU A 311 -17.88 -8.00 -1.84
CA GLU A 311 -17.34 -6.65 -1.72
C GLU A 311 -18.25 -5.71 -0.92
N LYS A 312 -19.57 -5.86 -1.01
CA LYS A 312 -20.51 -5.04 -0.24
C LYS A 312 -20.34 -5.25 1.27
N TRP A 313 -20.16 -6.50 1.68
CA TRP A 313 -19.85 -6.83 3.07
C TRP A 313 -18.47 -6.31 3.46
N PHE A 314 -17.47 -6.50 2.60
CA PHE A 314 -16.09 -6.07 2.89
C PHE A 314 -15.98 -4.56 3.07
N TRP A 315 -16.70 -3.76 2.26
CA TRP A 315 -16.70 -2.30 2.34
C TRP A 315 -17.83 -1.72 3.20
N GLN A 316 -18.47 -2.53 4.05
CA GLN A 316 -19.54 -2.05 4.92
C GLN A 316 -19.10 -0.82 5.74
N ALA A 317 -20.05 0.09 5.97
CA ALA A 317 -19.81 1.25 6.84
C ALA A 317 -19.47 0.79 8.27
N PRO A 318 -18.62 1.52 9.02
CA PRO A 318 -18.39 1.22 10.41
C PRO A 318 -19.68 1.43 11.21
N VAL A 319 -19.97 0.51 12.13
CA VAL A 319 -21.05 0.74 13.09
C VAL A 319 -20.59 1.80 14.07
N ILE A 320 -21.10 3.02 13.90
CA ILE A 320 -20.85 4.13 14.82
C ILE A 320 -21.81 3.94 15.99
N LYS A 321 -21.25 3.64 17.17
CA LYS A 321 -22.01 3.57 18.42
C LYS A 321 -22.25 4.96 19.00
#